data_0616aa61f8953dbbcdcbf86a6ee27534
#
_entry.id   0616aa61f8953dbbcdcbf86a6ee27534
#
_cell.length_a   1.000
_cell.length_b   1.000
_cell.length_c   1.000
_cell.angle_alpha   90.00
_cell.angle_beta   90.00
_cell.angle_gamma   90.00
#
_symmetry.space_group_name_H-M   'P 1'
#
loop_
_entity.id
_entity.type
_entity.pdbx_description
1 polymer ?
#
loop_
_entity_poly.entity_id
_entity_poly.type
_entity_poly.pdbx_seq_one_letter_code
_entity_poly.pdbx_strand_id
1 'polypeptide(L)'
;MAFQIINITDEPSQRHVLLVDDEEIILILNFWQVSEFWSFDVSWRNVRKNGFMLSLGCLHIQALNWPFDFFCATTDSSGLAPFRLGDFSEGRCELYFVTAEEMQERRGLEVPT
;
A
#
# COMPACT_ATOMS: atom_id res chain seq x y z
N MET A 1 -10.00 7.98 7.09
CA MET A 1 -8.95 7.65 8.06
C MET A 1 -7.95 6.70 7.44
N ALA A 2 -6.67 6.88 7.75
CA ALA A 2 -5.61 6.01 7.27
C ALA A 2 -5.07 5.16 8.41
N PHE A 3 -4.75 3.89 8.13
CA PHE A 3 -4.20 2.97 9.09
C PHE A 3 -2.85 2.45 8.58
N GLN A 4 -1.83 2.51 9.42
CA GLN A 4 -0.55 1.94 9.06
C GLN A 4 -0.61 0.41 9.15
N ILE A 5 -0.09 -0.27 8.13
CA ILE A 5 0.06 -1.72 8.16
C ILE A 5 1.39 -2.03 8.82
N ILE A 6 1.35 -2.48 10.07
CA ILE A 6 2.54 -2.56 10.92
C ILE A 6 3.19 -3.94 10.97
N ASN A 7 2.55 -4.96 10.42
CA ASN A 7 3.03 -6.35 10.52
C ASN A 7 3.85 -6.79 9.30
N ILE A 8 4.38 -5.85 8.54
CA ILE A 8 5.19 -6.17 7.37
C ILE A 8 6.58 -6.62 7.82
N THR A 9 6.95 -7.81 7.39
CA THR A 9 8.23 -8.43 7.74
C THR A 9 9.19 -8.37 6.56
N ASP A 10 10.35 -9.00 6.70
CA ASP A 10 11.33 -9.13 5.61
C ASP A 10 11.14 -10.41 4.79
N GLU A 11 10.00 -11.04 4.88
CA GLU A 11 9.63 -12.15 4.01
C GLU A 11 9.38 -11.64 2.60
N PRO A 12 9.95 -12.27 1.56
CA PRO A 12 9.78 -11.77 0.20
C PRO A 12 8.38 -11.96 -0.38
N SER A 13 7.57 -12.81 0.23
CA SER A 13 6.17 -12.95 -0.12
C SER A 13 5.37 -13.14 1.15
N GLN A 14 4.40 -12.26 1.39
CA GLN A 14 3.65 -12.28 2.64
C GLN A 14 2.21 -11.86 2.43
N ARG A 15 1.32 -12.48 3.18
CA ARG A 15 -0.11 -12.28 3.10
C ARG A 15 -0.59 -11.55 4.35
N HIS A 16 -1.29 -10.45 4.14
CA HIS A 16 -1.92 -9.69 5.21
C HIS A 16 -3.42 -9.65 5.00
N VAL A 17 -4.17 -9.94 6.06
CA VAL A 17 -5.61 -9.88 6.04
C VAL A 17 -6.05 -8.67 6.85
N LEU A 18 -6.79 -7.78 6.20
CA LEU A 18 -7.32 -6.57 6.81
C LEU A 18 -8.83 -6.71 6.94
N LEU A 19 -9.35 -6.51 8.13
CA LEU A 19 -10.78 -6.56 8.37
C LEU A 19 -11.29 -5.13 8.56
N VAL A 20 -12.08 -4.65 7.59
CA VAL A 20 -12.57 -3.28 7.59
C VAL A 20 -14.05 -3.30 7.30
N ASP A 21 -14.86 -2.74 8.22
CA ASP A 21 -16.33 -2.70 8.11
C ASP A 21 -16.94 -4.08 7.84
N ASP A 22 -16.46 -5.10 8.58
CA ASP A 22 -16.86 -6.49 8.46
C ASP A 22 -16.53 -7.12 7.10
N GLU A 23 -15.73 -6.47 6.29
CA GLU A 23 -15.25 -7.02 5.02
C GLU A 23 -13.79 -7.39 5.11
N GLU A 24 -13.43 -8.52 4.52
CA GLU A 24 -12.05 -9.00 4.50
C GLU A 24 -11.35 -8.52 3.24
N ILE A 25 -10.21 -7.87 3.42
CA ILE A 25 -9.34 -7.43 2.34
C ILE A 25 -8.04 -8.19 2.47
N ILE A 26 -7.63 -8.88 1.42
CA ILE A 26 -6.39 -9.65 1.42
C ILE A 26 -5.35 -8.89 0.61
N LEU A 27 -4.24 -8.56 1.26
CA LEU A 27 -3.10 -7.88 0.65
C LEU A 27 -1.93 -8.87 0.61
N ILE A 28 -1.37 -9.09 -0.56
CA ILE A 28 -0.18 -9.94 -0.72
C ILE A 28 0.95 -9.05 -1.18
N LEU A 29 2.00 -8.96 -0.37
CA LEU A 29 3.18 -8.17 -0.67
C LEU A 29 4.25 -9.08 -1.24
N ASN A 30 4.89 -8.66 -2.32
CA ASN A 30 5.94 -9.42 -2.99
C ASN A 30 7.16 -8.53 -3.20
N PHE A 31 8.32 -9.04 -2.81
CA PHE A 31 9.59 -8.39 -3.10
C PHE A 31 10.27 -9.09 -4.28
N TRP A 32 10.65 -8.32 -5.29
CA TRP A 32 11.29 -8.80 -6.50
C TRP A 32 12.78 -8.53 -6.41
N GLN A 33 13.54 -9.55 -6.05
CA GLN A 33 14.94 -9.41 -5.72
C GLN A 33 15.81 -8.94 -6.88
N VAL A 34 15.55 -9.43 -8.07
CA VAL A 34 16.35 -9.05 -9.26
C VAL A 34 16.12 -7.60 -9.66
N SER A 35 14.87 -7.17 -9.61
CA SER A 35 14.48 -5.81 -10.02
C SER A 35 14.49 -4.82 -8.86
N GLU A 36 14.65 -5.30 -7.64
CA GLU A 36 14.73 -4.50 -6.41
C GLU A 36 13.53 -3.57 -6.23
N PHE A 37 12.32 -4.17 -6.20
CA PHE A 37 11.12 -3.41 -5.90
C PHE A 37 10.11 -4.28 -5.17
N TRP A 38 9.15 -3.61 -4.52
CA TRP A 38 8.00 -4.25 -3.89
C TRP A 38 6.77 -4.03 -4.74
N SER A 39 5.95 -5.07 -4.84
CA SER A 39 4.63 -4.99 -5.46
C SER A 39 3.59 -5.61 -4.55
N PHE A 40 2.32 -5.39 -4.86
CA PHE A 40 1.25 -6.03 -4.11
C PHE A 40 0.12 -6.51 -5.03
N ASP A 41 -0.56 -7.53 -4.52
CA ASP A 41 -1.81 -8.01 -5.07
C ASP A 41 -2.88 -7.76 -4.00
N VAL A 42 -4.10 -7.48 -4.42
CA VAL A 42 -5.19 -7.19 -3.49
C VAL A 42 -6.45 -7.93 -3.91
N SER A 43 -7.15 -8.49 -2.91
CA SER A 43 -8.43 -9.16 -3.12
C SER A 43 -9.49 -8.52 -2.25
N TRP A 44 -10.66 -8.28 -2.84
CA TRP A 44 -11.81 -7.73 -2.15
C TRP A 44 -13.08 -8.23 -2.83
N ARG A 45 -14.02 -8.72 -2.04
CA ARG A 45 -15.31 -9.24 -2.56
C ARG A 45 -15.13 -10.25 -3.70
N ASN A 46 -14.19 -11.18 -3.52
CA ASN A 46 -13.87 -12.24 -4.48
C ASN A 46 -13.29 -11.74 -5.82
N VAL A 47 -12.84 -10.49 -5.87
CA VAL A 47 -12.14 -9.95 -7.03
C VAL A 47 -10.68 -9.73 -6.64
N ARG A 48 -9.76 -10.32 -7.40
CA ARG A 48 -8.33 -10.18 -7.17
C ARG A 48 -7.70 -9.37 -8.29
N LYS A 49 -6.90 -8.38 -7.92
CA LYS A 49 -6.09 -7.58 -8.85
C LYS A 49 -4.64 -7.70 -8.45
N ASN A 50 -3.77 -7.90 -9.42
CA ASN A 50 -2.36 -8.24 -9.18
C ASN A 50 -1.42 -7.21 -9.78
N GLY A 51 -0.20 -7.17 -9.20
CA GLY A 51 0.94 -6.55 -9.83
C GLY A 51 1.04 -5.04 -9.72
N PHE A 52 0.56 -4.46 -8.62
CA PHE A 52 0.75 -3.03 -8.38
C PHE A 52 2.11 -2.76 -7.77
N MET A 53 2.95 -1.99 -8.46
CA MET A 53 4.25 -1.60 -7.92
C MET A 53 4.06 -0.54 -6.83
N LEU A 54 4.72 -0.71 -5.68
CA LEU A 54 4.68 0.27 -4.60
C LEU A 54 5.52 1.49 -4.96
N SER A 55 4.87 2.64 -4.99
CA SER A 55 5.47 3.94 -5.26
C SER A 55 5.16 4.91 -4.14
N LEU A 56 5.99 5.92 -3.99
CA LEU A 56 5.78 6.91 -2.92
C LEU A 56 4.80 7.99 -3.33
N GLY A 57 4.04 8.46 -2.35
CA GLY A 57 3.26 9.67 -2.48
C GLY A 57 2.05 9.60 -3.39
N CYS A 58 1.60 8.41 -3.74
CA CYS A 58 0.43 8.27 -4.60
C CYS A 58 -0.49 7.14 -4.11
N LEU A 59 -1.75 7.20 -4.54
CA LEU A 59 -2.70 6.12 -4.34
C LEU A 59 -2.56 5.13 -5.49
N HIS A 60 -2.61 3.84 -5.19
CA HIS A 60 -2.20 2.81 -6.14
C HIS A 60 -3.32 2.18 -6.95
N ILE A 61 -4.54 2.14 -6.42
CA ILE A 61 -5.65 1.42 -7.05
C ILE A 61 -6.84 2.32 -7.40
N GLN A 62 -6.61 3.60 -7.60
CA GLN A 62 -7.67 4.56 -7.93
C GLN A 62 -8.50 4.14 -9.14
N ALA A 63 -7.85 3.55 -10.13
CA ALA A 63 -8.53 3.13 -11.36
C ALA A 63 -9.60 2.06 -11.13
N LEU A 64 -9.55 1.34 -10.01
CA LEU A 64 -10.52 0.32 -9.69
C LEU A 64 -11.82 0.89 -9.10
N ASN A 65 -11.79 2.12 -8.65
CA ASN A 65 -12.92 2.77 -7.94
C ASN A 65 -13.39 2.00 -6.70
N TRP A 66 -12.46 1.32 -6.03
CA TRP A 66 -12.76 0.63 -4.78
C TRP A 66 -12.81 1.64 -3.63
N PRO A 67 -13.52 1.34 -2.52
CA PRO A 67 -13.69 2.29 -1.42
C PRO A 67 -12.48 2.37 -0.49
N PHE A 68 -11.33 1.93 -0.94
CA PHE A 68 -10.08 2.02 -0.19
C PHE A 68 -8.92 2.06 -1.17
N ASP A 69 -7.74 2.38 -0.65
CA ASP A 69 -6.50 2.39 -1.43
C ASP A 69 -5.32 2.19 -0.49
N PHE A 70 -4.13 2.18 -1.04
CA PHE A 70 -2.89 2.02 -0.31
C PHE A 70 -1.94 3.17 -0.64
N PHE A 71 -1.23 3.64 0.38
CA PHE A 71 -0.31 4.77 0.28
C PHE A 71 1.01 4.38 0.93
N CYS A 72 2.11 4.64 0.26
CA CYS A 72 3.44 4.34 0.78
C CYS A 72 4.21 5.64 1.04
N ALA A 73 4.87 5.72 2.17
CA ALA A 73 5.68 6.87 2.57
C ALA A 73 7.04 6.40 3.07
N THR A 74 8.01 7.31 3.09
CA THR A 74 9.31 7.05 3.71
C THR A 74 9.44 7.84 4.99
N THR A 75 10.27 7.31 5.91
CA THR A 75 10.62 8.01 7.15
C THR A 75 11.95 8.74 7.04
N ASP A 76 12.73 8.42 6.01
CA ASP A 76 14.01 9.08 5.77
C ASP A 76 13.87 10.19 4.72
N SER A 77 14.97 10.87 4.42
CA SER A 77 14.99 11.98 3.46
C SER A 77 15.33 11.55 2.03
N SER A 78 15.43 10.24 1.77
CA SER A 78 15.87 9.75 0.45
C SER A 78 14.83 9.99 -0.65
N GLY A 79 13.54 9.93 -0.30
CA GLY A 79 12.48 10.00 -1.30
C GLY A 79 12.44 8.82 -2.24
N LEU A 80 13.05 7.69 -1.85
CA LEU A 80 13.11 6.50 -2.69
C LEU A 80 12.02 5.51 -2.31
N ALA A 81 11.30 5.00 -3.31
CA ALA A 81 10.34 3.91 -3.13
C ALA A 81 11.02 2.70 -2.51
N PRO A 82 10.26 1.76 -1.90
CA PRO A 82 10.87 0.56 -1.32
C PRO A 82 11.63 -0.24 -2.36
N PHE A 83 12.91 -0.49 -2.10
CA PHE A 83 13.77 -1.21 -3.03
C PHE A 83 14.62 -2.30 -2.36
N ARG A 84 14.57 -2.41 -1.03
CA ARG A 84 15.27 -3.45 -0.28
C ARG A 84 14.28 -4.29 0.51
N LEU A 85 14.66 -5.55 0.73
CA LEU A 85 13.83 -6.49 1.46
C LEU A 85 13.44 -5.97 2.85
N GLY A 86 14.38 -5.33 3.55
CA GLY A 86 14.16 -4.83 4.90
C GLY A 86 13.54 -3.45 5.01
N ASP A 87 13.16 -2.81 3.91
CA ASP A 87 12.70 -1.41 3.94
C ASP A 87 11.49 -1.20 4.84
N PHE A 88 10.56 -2.14 4.89
CA PHE A 88 9.41 -2.05 5.77
C PHE A 88 9.72 -2.51 7.18
N SER A 89 10.42 -3.64 7.33
CA SER A 89 10.74 -4.19 8.66
C SER A 89 11.68 -3.29 9.45
N GLU A 90 12.58 -2.59 8.77
CA GLU A 90 13.51 -1.65 9.37
C GLU A 90 12.89 -0.26 9.59
N GLY A 91 11.72 -0.01 9.03
CA GLY A 91 11.00 1.24 9.23
C GLY A 91 11.39 2.38 8.30
N ARG A 92 12.18 2.13 7.25
CA ARG A 92 12.49 3.17 6.26
C ARG A 92 11.25 3.56 5.46
N CYS A 93 10.41 2.57 5.14
CA CYS A 93 9.16 2.79 4.44
C CYS A 93 7.98 2.35 5.30
N GLU A 94 6.85 3.01 5.11
CA GLU A 94 5.60 2.70 5.80
C GLU A 94 4.48 2.56 4.77
N LEU A 95 3.63 1.57 4.96
CA LEU A 95 2.48 1.33 4.09
C LEU A 95 1.20 1.61 4.86
N TYR A 96 0.31 2.39 4.26
CA TYR A 96 -0.96 2.79 4.88
C TYR A 96 -2.13 2.27 4.07
N PHE A 97 -3.15 1.78 4.78
CA PHE A 97 -4.47 1.53 4.25
C PHE A 97 -5.28 2.81 4.37
N VAL A 98 -5.87 3.25 3.26
CA VAL A 98 -6.56 4.54 3.18
C VAL A 98 -8.04 4.31 2.88
N THR A 99 -8.93 4.87 3.71
CA THR A 99 -10.36 4.74 3.53
C THR A 99 -10.89 5.74 2.50
N ALA A 100 -12.16 5.55 2.09
CA ALA A 100 -12.80 6.44 1.12
C ALA A 100 -12.81 7.90 1.60
N GLU A 101 -13.06 8.13 2.88
CA GLU A 101 -13.03 9.46 3.47
C GLU A 101 -11.67 10.13 3.29
N GLU A 102 -10.61 9.42 3.64
CA GLU A 102 -9.25 9.92 3.53
C GLU A 102 -8.87 10.20 2.08
N MET A 103 -9.33 9.36 1.15
CA MET A 103 -9.09 9.59 -0.27
C MET A 103 -9.73 10.87 -0.76
N GLN A 104 -10.94 11.16 -0.31
CA GLN A 104 -11.63 12.41 -0.66
C GLN A 104 -10.91 13.63 -0.12
N GLU A 105 -10.44 13.56 1.11
CA GLU A 105 -9.66 14.64 1.71
C GLU A 105 -8.38 14.90 0.92
N ARG A 106 -7.68 13.86 0.52
CA ARG A 106 -6.45 14.00 -0.27
C ARG A 106 -6.73 14.60 -1.65
N ARG A 107 -7.81 14.19 -2.30
CA ARG A 107 -8.22 14.74 -3.58
C ARG A 107 -8.58 16.21 -3.46
N GLY A 108 -9.25 16.59 -2.38
CA GLY A 108 -9.60 17.98 -2.11
C GLY A 108 -8.38 18.86 -1.93
N LEU A 109 -7.31 18.33 -1.38
CA LEU A 109 -6.05 19.05 -1.20
C LEU A 109 -5.22 19.12 -2.48
N GLU A 110 -5.33 18.11 -3.34
CA GLU A 110 -4.53 17.99 -4.56
C GLU A 110 -5.13 18.75 -5.74
N VAL A 111 -6.43 18.98 -5.73
CA VAL A 111 -7.12 19.64 -6.84
C VAL A 111 -7.27 21.13 -6.52
N PRO A 112 -6.50 22.01 -7.13
CA PRO A 112 -6.68 23.44 -6.96
C PRO A 112 -8.00 23.85 -7.59
N THR A 113 -8.79 24.45 -6.81
CA THR A 113 -10.08 24.97 -7.28
C THR A 113 -9.97 26.43 -7.64
#